data_854fbaf05fa31fb252e9cf9f31a478a2
#
_entry.id   854fbaf05fa31fb252e9cf9f31a478a2
#
_cell.length_a   1.000
_cell.length_b   1.000
_cell.length_c   1.000
_cell.angle_alpha   90.00
_cell.angle_beta   90.00
_cell.angle_gamma   90.00
#
_symmetry.space_group_name_H-M   'P 1'
#
loop_
_entity.id
_entity.type
_entity.pdbx_description
1 polymer ?
#
loop_
_entity_poly.entity_id
_entity_poly.type
_entity_poly.pdbx_seq_one_letter_code
_entity_poly.pdbx_strand_id
1 'polypeptide(L)'
;MTTTGAARGCPVNESFDPLSADFLADPYAVLAALPRREQPVFFAPSIGYYVLTRYADIEQVLMDPAAYSAAVAQAPLVPVVPEAQRILLAGGHQPQPSMVSLDEPEHARLRKPTARAFSMKRVTALVPVIEATTARLLDAVGPAAEFDLVAALAFPLPANIVFSLMGVPERDYAQLKQWSGYRAALGWGRPAPRDQIEIATGMAAYRGYLRELVAAKASEPGDDLTSDLLAIHREDPERLTLAEIASILFSLSFAGHETTTGLIGNIVRRLLEAPERWSAIAANPGLIPSAVEETLRYDPSVPVWRRVTTRPVTLSGVSLPTGARLFLWLAAAGRDADAFDQPDTFDVGRPDPGRHLAFGKGLHYCLGANLGKLETQIAVAALADRYPRLGLAPGQRLAFHPNISFRGPQVLRVRTR
;
A
#
# COMPACT_ATOMS: atom_id res chain seq x y z
N MET A 1 9.25 2.27 -25.94
CA MET A 1 8.74 3.40 -25.13
C MET A 1 9.81 4.47 -25.17
N THR A 2 9.56 5.58 -25.86
CA THR A 2 10.49 6.71 -25.90
C THR A 2 10.63 7.30 -24.50
N THR A 3 11.82 7.27 -23.94
CA THR A 3 12.18 8.05 -22.76
C THR A 3 11.96 9.52 -23.14
N THR A 4 10.85 10.10 -22.69
CA THR A 4 10.67 11.54 -22.75
C THR A 4 11.75 12.15 -21.85
N GLY A 5 12.71 12.86 -22.44
CA GLY A 5 13.72 13.63 -21.70
C GLY A 5 13.05 14.67 -20.79
N ALA A 6 13.85 15.28 -19.89
CA ALA A 6 13.34 16.31 -18.99
C ALA A 6 12.66 17.45 -19.77
N ALA A 7 11.56 17.97 -19.24
CA ALA A 7 10.90 19.17 -19.75
C ALA A 7 11.86 20.37 -19.69
N ARG A 8 11.73 21.32 -20.65
CA ARG A 8 12.61 22.47 -20.74
C ARG A 8 12.55 23.28 -19.43
N GLY A 9 13.70 23.50 -18.81
CA GLY A 9 13.82 24.24 -17.54
C GLY A 9 13.47 23.42 -16.27
N CYS A 10 13.14 22.13 -16.38
CA CYS A 10 12.96 21.27 -15.22
C CYS A 10 14.35 20.85 -14.69
N PRO A 11 14.61 20.98 -13.38
CA PRO A 11 15.81 20.43 -12.76
C PRO A 11 15.93 18.93 -13.01
N VAL A 12 17.14 18.44 -13.27
CA VAL A 12 17.42 17.01 -13.45
C VAL A 12 18.27 16.54 -12.28
N ASN A 13 17.87 15.45 -11.63
CA ASN A 13 18.66 14.81 -10.60
C ASN A 13 19.12 13.43 -11.07
N GLU A 14 20.33 13.36 -11.60
CA GLU A 14 20.94 12.15 -12.13
C GLU A 14 21.27 11.10 -11.04
N SER A 15 21.46 11.55 -9.80
CA SER A 15 21.83 10.68 -8.69
C SER A 15 20.62 10.07 -7.98
N PHE A 16 19.41 10.59 -8.21
CA PHE A 16 18.21 10.07 -7.56
C PHE A 16 17.78 8.73 -8.16
N ASP A 17 17.89 7.67 -7.37
CA ASP A 17 17.33 6.35 -7.69
C ASP A 17 16.53 5.82 -6.49
N PRO A 18 15.17 5.78 -6.60
CA PRO A 18 14.31 5.31 -5.51
C PRO A 18 14.37 3.79 -5.29
N LEU A 19 15.16 3.07 -6.10
CA LEU A 19 15.44 1.65 -5.92
C LEU A 19 16.90 1.39 -5.46
N SER A 20 17.66 2.46 -5.16
CA SER A 20 18.97 2.34 -4.53
C SER A 20 18.87 1.75 -3.12
N ALA A 21 19.93 1.09 -2.65
CA ALA A 21 19.97 0.55 -1.30
C ALA A 21 19.75 1.62 -0.23
N ASP A 22 20.31 2.82 -0.42
CA ASP A 22 20.20 3.94 0.52
C ASP A 22 18.75 4.44 0.60
N PHE A 23 18.08 4.63 -0.55
CA PHE A 23 16.68 5.05 -0.55
C PHE A 23 15.76 4.00 0.09
N LEU A 24 15.96 2.73 -0.23
CA LEU A 24 15.14 1.64 0.32
C LEU A 24 15.37 1.49 1.84
N ALA A 25 16.59 1.69 2.32
CA ALA A 25 16.90 1.67 3.75
C ALA A 25 16.31 2.88 4.48
N ASP A 26 16.61 4.10 4.00
CA ASP A 26 16.12 5.34 4.62
C ASP A 26 15.78 6.42 3.58
N PRO A 27 14.54 6.44 3.05
CA PRO A 27 14.11 7.47 2.11
C PRO A 27 14.09 8.87 2.72
N TYR A 28 14.06 9.00 4.04
CA TYR A 28 14.01 10.29 4.73
C TYR A 28 15.38 10.96 4.80
N ALA A 29 16.46 10.19 4.95
CA ALA A 29 17.83 10.70 4.81
C ALA A 29 18.07 11.24 3.39
N VAL A 30 17.61 10.51 2.36
CA VAL A 30 17.66 10.98 0.96
C VAL A 30 16.83 12.25 0.78
N LEU A 31 15.61 12.29 1.35
CA LEU A 31 14.72 13.45 1.30
C LEU A 31 15.34 14.69 1.93
N ALA A 32 16.00 14.54 3.09
CA ALA A 32 16.65 15.61 3.80
C ALA A 32 17.83 16.23 3.02
N ALA A 33 18.48 15.43 2.17
CA ALA A 33 19.61 15.89 1.32
C ALA A 33 19.13 16.64 0.04
N LEU A 34 17.84 16.61 -0.30
CA LEU A 34 17.31 17.28 -1.49
C LEU A 34 17.03 18.76 -1.24
N PRO A 35 17.32 19.67 -2.20
CA PRO A 35 16.99 21.09 -2.14
C PRO A 35 15.48 21.31 -2.42
N ARG A 36 14.61 20.78 -1.56
CA ARG A 36 13.14 20.70 -1.78
C ARG A 36 12.46 22.07 -1.89
N ARG A 37 13.00 23.11 -1.27
CA ARG A 37 12.42 24.46 -1.34
C ARG A 37 12.64 25.08 -2.70
N GLU A 38 13.84 24.89 -3.26
CA GLU A 38 14.27 25.45 -4.55
C GLU A 38 13.85 24.56 -5.72
N GLN A 39 13.82 23.25 -5.51
CA GLN A 39 13.55 22.23 -6.53
C GLN A 39 12.49 21.24 -6.04
N PRO A 40 11.25 21.67 -5.79
CA PRO A 40 10.18 20.78 -5.31
C PRO A 40 9.73 19.76 -6.36
N VAL A 41 10.01 20.04 -7.63
CA VAL A 41 9.77 19.16 -8.79
C VAL A 41 11.07 19.00 -9.55
N PHE A 42 11.49 17.77 -9.81
CA PHE A 42 12.68 17.45 -10.62
C PHE A 42 12.46 16.18 -11.45
N PHE A 43 13.21 16.04 -12.55
CA PHE A 43 13.20 14.81 -13.35
C PHE A 43 14.26 13.83 -12.84
N ALA A 44 13.88 12.55 -12.68
CA ALA A 44 14.75 11.45 -12.28
C ALA A 44 14.98 10.49 -13.47
N PRO A 45 16.11 10.56 -14.18
CA PRO A 45 16.41 9.72 -15.34
C PRO A 45 16.43 8.22 -15.01
N SER A 46 16.84 7.85 -13.80
CA SER A 46 16.92 6.46 -13.31
C SER A 46 15.61 5.67 -13.46
N ILE A 47 14.48 6.37 -13.39
CA ILE A 47 13.12 5.80 -13.50
C ILE A 47 12.28 6.46 -14.60
N GLY A 48 12.72 7.58 -15.18
CA GLY A 48 11.97 8.34 -16.20
C GLY A 48 10.72 9.03 -15.67
N TYR A 49 10.74 9.54 -14.44
CA TYR A 49 9.63 10.19 -13.77
C TYR A 49 10.00 11.60 -13.29
N TYR A 50 9.00 12.49 -13.24
CA TYR A 50 9.07 13.75 -12.50
C TYR A 50 8.69 13.50 -11.05
N VAL A 51 9.60 13.79 -10.13
CA VAL A 51 9.44 13.57 -8.68
C VAL A 51 8.84 14.81 -8.06
N LEU A 52 7.74 14.67 -7.32
CA LEU A 52 7.07 15.71 -6.57
C LEU A 52 7.30 15.47 -5.07
N THR A 53 7.71 16.51 -4.35
CA THR A 53 8.05 16.42 -2.92
C THR A 53 7.21 17.34 -2.03
N ARG A 54 6.47 18.31 -2.59
CA ARG A 54 5.62 19.23 -1.84
C ARG A 54 4.22 18.70 -1.65
N TYR A 55 3.67 18.93 -0.47
CA TYR A 55 2.28 18.56 -0.14
C TYR A 55 1.28 19.15 -1.12
N ALA A 56 1.35 20.47 -1.37
CA ALA A 56 0.39 21.16 -2.22
C ALA A 56 0.38 20.65 -3.68
N ASP A 57 1.56 20.39 -4.26
CA ASP A 57 1.65 19.84 -5.64
C ASP A 57 1.06 18.42 -5.71
N ILE A 58 1.35 17.59 -4.72
CA ILE A 58 0.84 16.21 -4.66
C ILE A 58 -0.67 16.21 -4.43
N GLU A 59 -1.17 17.06 -3.54
CA GLU A 59 -2.61 17.23 -3.31
C GLU A 59 -3.33 17.69 -4.59
N GLN A 60 -2.79 18.69 -5.30
CA GLN A 60 -3.32 19.16 -6.58
C GLN A 60 -3.44 18.00 -7.59
N VAL A 61 -2.37 17.20 -7.72
CA VAL A 61 -2.37 16.04 -8.64
C VAL A 61 -3.42 15.01 -8.27
N LEU A 62 -3.62 14.73 -6.98
CA LEU A 62 -4.60 13.75 -6.52
C LEU A 62 -6.05 14.24 -6.68
N MET A 63 -6.27 15.56 -6.67
CA MET A 63 -7.59 16.18 -6.74
C MET A 63 -8.08 16.47 -8.16
N ASP A 64 -7.21 16.43 -9.17
CA ASP A 64 -7.58 16.66 -10.59
C ASP A 64 -7.33 15.42 -11.46
N PRO A 65 -8.20 14.40 -11.39
CA PRO A 65 -8.06 13.17 -12.18
C PRO A 65 -8.19 13.41 -13.69
N ALA A 66 -8.78 14.53 -14.12
CA ALA A 66 -8.90 14.86 -15.53
C ALA A 66 -7.54 15.26 -16.13
N ALA A 67 -6.70 15.96 -15.37
CA ALA A 67 -5.35 16.33 -15.79
C ALA A 67 -4.29 15.27 -15.48
N TYR A 68 -4.55 14.38 -14.49
CA TYR A 68 -3.57 13.43 -13.96
C TYR A 68 -4.16 12.02 -13.86
N SER A 69 -4.05 11.27 -14.95
CA SER A 69 -4.59 9.92 -15.09
C SER A 69 -3.89 8.90 -14.17
N ALA A 70 -4.66 7.94 -13.68
CA ALA A 70 -4.19 6.81 -12.90
C ALA A 70 -3.57 5.68 -13.75
N ALA A 71 -3.60 5.75 -15.08
CA ALA A 71 -3.25 4.66 -15.98
C ALA A 71 -1.87 4.02 -15.73
N VAL A 72 -0.90 4.75 -15.15
CA VAL A 72 0.44 4.26 -14.83
C VAL A 72 0.61 3.79 -13.39
N ALA A 73 -0.44 3.82 -12.57
CA ALA A 73 -0.34 3.53 -11.13
C ALA A 73 0.28 2.16 -10.82
N GLN A 74 0.04 1.17 -11.68
CA GLN A 74 0.52 -0.21 -11.54
C GLN A 74 1.45 -0.66 -12.68
N ALA A 75 1.82 0.25 -13.59
CA ALA A 75 2.73 -0.09 -14.69
C ALA A 75 4.11 -0.52 -14.14
N PRO A 76 4.74 -1.58 -14.65
CA PRO A 76 6.10 -1.95 -14.25
C PRO A 76 7.06 -0.77 -14.43
N LEU A 77 7.99 -0.59 -13.46
CA LEU A 77 9.04 0.43 -13.53
C LEU A 77 10.12 0.08 -14.55
N VAL A 78 10.38 -1.20 -14.69
CA VAL A 78 11.36 -1.74 -15.65
C VAL A 78 10.62 -2.57 -16.69
N PRO A 79 11.19 -2.70 -17.91
CA PRO A 79 10.62 -3.57 -18.94
C PRO A 79 10.48 -5.01 -18.45
N VAL A 80 9.31 -5.60 -18.69
CA VAL A 80 9.08 -7.02 -18.44
C VAL A 80 9.70 -7.82 -19.59
N VAL A 81 10.48 -8.84 -19.28
CA VAL A 81 11.13 -9.67 -20.31
C VAL A 81 10.10 -10.43 -21.15
N PRO A 82 10.38 -10.69 -22.45
CA PRO A 82 9.37 -11.29 -23.36
C PRO A 82 8.81 -12.63 -22.87
N GLU A 83 9.63 -13.44 -22.20
CA GLU A 83 9.18 -14.73 -21.64
C GLU A 83 8.18 -14.55 -20.49
N ALA A 84 8.47 -13.65 -19.54
CA ALA A 84 7.54 -13.32 -18.47
C ALA A 84 6.23 -12.71 -19.03
N GLN A 85 6.31 -11.86 -20.08
CA GLN A 85 5.11 -11.34 -20.75
C GLN A 85 4.26 -12.47 -21.34
N ARG A 86 4.89 -13.45 -22.01
CA ARG A 86 4.16 -14.60 -22.58
C ARG A 86 3.45 -15.42 -21.50
N ILE A 87 4.11 -15.68 -20.36
CA ILE A 87 3.53 -16.38 -19.22
C ILE A 87 2.33 -15.62 -18.67
N LEU A 88 2.47 -14.31 -18.44
CA LEU A 88 1.39 -13.47 -17.94
C LEU A 88 0.19 -13.49 -18.89
N LEU A 89 0.41 -13.33 -20.19
CA LEU A 89 -0.66 -13.35 -21.20
C LEU A 89 -1.36 -14.72 -21.25
N ALA A 90 -0.60 -15.83 -21.26
CA ALA A 90 -1.15 -17.19 -21.24
C ALA A 90 -1.95 -17.47 -19.97
N GLY A 91 -1.54 -16.92 -18.81
CA GLY A 91 -2.26 -16.98 -17.55
C GLY A 91 -3.52 -16.12 -17.48
N GLY A 92 -3.88 -15.46 -18.59
CA GLY A 92 -5.03 -14.56 -18.65
C GLY A 92 -4.75 -13.21 -17.99
N HIS A 93 -3.47 -12.84 -17.87
CA HIS A 93 -3.03 -11.50 -17.52
C HIS A 93 -3.11 -10.60 -18.76
N GLN A 94 -4.25 -10.64 -19.43
CA GLN A 94 -4.62 -9.49 -20.24
C GLN A 94 -4.67 -8.29 -19.28
N PRO A 95 -4.21 -7.11 -19.68
CA PRO A 95 -4.34 -5.93 -18.86
C PRO A 95 -5.82 -5.59 -18.71
N GLN A 96 -6.52 -6.32 -17.87
CA GLN A 96 -7.78 -5.86 -17.30
C GLN A 96 -7.36 -4.72 -16.38
N PRO A 97 -7.68 -3.47 -16.73
CA PRO A 97 -7.34 -2.35 -15.89
C PRO A 97 -7.99 -2.60 -14.54
N SER A 98 -7.20 -2.58 -13.48
CA SER A 98 -7.78 -2.66 -12.15
C SER A 98 -8.35 -1.27 -11.79
N MET A 99 -9.34 -1.24 -10.92
CA MET A 99 -9.98 -0.01 -10.44
C MET A 99 -8.98 1.11 -10.07
N VAL A 100 -7.80 0.75 -9.56
CA VAL A 100 -6.75 1.70 -9.14
C VAL A 100 -6.00 2.35 -10.31
N SER A 101 -6.14 1.82 -11.53
CA SER A 101 -5.49 2.32 -12.75
C SER A 101 -6.51 2.83 -13.79
N LEU A 102 -7.78 2.92 -13.41
CA LEU A 102 -8.85 3.41 -14.28
C LEU A 102 -9.17 4.87 -13.97
N ASP A 103 -9.51 5.61 -15.00
CA ASP A 103 -10.13 6.93 -14.91
C ASP A 103 -11.65 6.83 -15.09
N GLU A 104 -12.38 7.93 -14.92
CA GLU A 104 -13.82 7.98 -15.18
C GLU A 104 -14.13 7.84 -16.67
N PRO A 105 -15.24 7.21 -17.05
CA PRO A 105 -16.32 6.68 -16.18
C PRO A 105 -16.07 5.26 -15.67
N GLU A 106 -15.10 4.53 -16.20
CA GLU A 106 -14.86 3.12 -15.91
C GLU A 106 -14.46 2.88 -14.44
N HIS A 107 -13.73 3.83 -13.83
CA HIS A 107 -13.40 3.76 -12.41
C HIS A 107 -14.67 3.69 -11.55
N ALA A 108 -15.65 4.58 -11.75
CA ALA A 108 -16.88 4.59 -10.95
C ALA A 108 -17.70 3.32 -11.15
N ARG A 109 -17.71 2.74 -12.37
CA ARG A 109 -18.44 1.51 -12.68
C ARG A 109 -17.96 0.34 -11.81
N LEU A 110 -16.64 0.19 -11.62
CA LEU A 110 -16.07 -0.86 -10.79
C LEU A 110 -16.03 -0.50 -9.30
N ARG A 111 -15.82 0.79 -8.98
CA ARG A 111 -15.68 1.24 -7.59
C ARG A 111 -16.98 1.17 -6.80
N LYS A 112 -18.10 1.61 -7.38
CA LYS A 112 -19.40 1.66 -6.69
C LYS A 112 -19.85 0.32 -6.11
N PRO A 113 -19.85 -0.79 -6.87
CA PRO A 113 -20.19 -2.11 -6.32
C PRO A 113 -19.20 -2.57 -5.23
N THR A 114 -17.90 -2.38 -5.47
CA THR A 114 -16.86 -2.81 -4.54
C THR A 114 -16.91 -2.05 -3.21
N ALA A 115 -17.23 -0.74 -3.24
CA ALA A 115 -17.27 0.11 -2.05
C ALA A 115 -18.30 -0.32 -1.00
N ARG A 116 -19.34 -1.05 -1.40
CA ARG A 116 -20.36 -1.54 -0.46
C ARG A 116 -19.77 -2.48 0.59
N ALA A 117 -18.79 -3.30 0.22
CA ALA A 117 -18.10 -4.22 1.13
C ALA A 117 -17.24 -3.50 2.18
N PHE A 118 -16.83 -2.26 1.90
CA PHE A 118 -16.01 -1.42 2.79
C PHE A 118 -16.82 -0.32 3.48
N SER A 119 -18.15 -0.41 3.48
CA SER A 119 -19.02 0.51 4.23
C SER A 119 -18.69 0.43 5.73
N MET A 120 -18.86 1.55 6.45
CA MET A 120 -18.62 1.60 7.91
C MET A 120 -19.38 0.50 8.67
N LYS A 121 -20.62 0.19 8.27
CA LYS A 121 -21.40 -0.89 8.87
C LYS A 121 -20.70 -2.26 8.74
N ARG A 122 -20.16 -2.58 7.56
CA ARG A 122 -19.47 -3.85 7.34
C ARG A 122 -18.09 -3.86 8.02
N VAL A 123 -17.35 -2.76 7.96
CA VAL A 123 -16.06 -2.63 8.66
C VAL A 123 -16.24 -2.81 10.17
N THR A 124 -17.25 -2.18 10.77
CA THR A 124 -17.53 -2.36 12.20
C THR A 124 -17.94 -3.80 12.54
N ALA A 125 -18.65 -4.48 11.64
CA ALA A 125 -19.04 -5.89 11.85
C ALA A 125 -17.83 -6.84 11.85
N LEU A 126 -16.66 -6.43 11.30
CA LEU A 126 -15.42 -7.21 11.34
C LEU A 126 -14.66 -7.11 12.67
N VAL A 127 -14.99 -6.17 13.56
CA VAL A 127 -14.30 -5.97 14.85
C VAL A 127 -14.12 -7.28 15.62
N PRO A 128 -15.18 -8.09 15.89
CA PRO A 128 -15.00 -9.33 16.65
C PRO A 128 -14.06 -10.34 15.97
N VAL A 129 -14.07 -10.38 14.63
CA VAL A 129 -13.22 -11.28 13.85
C VAL A 129 -11.75 -10.83 13.91
N ILE A 130 -11.50 -9.51 13.82
CA ILE A 130 -10.16 -8.94 13.93
C ILE A 130 -9.60 -9.17 15.34
N GLU A 131 -10.41 -8.92 16.38
CA GLU A 131 -10.01 -9.14 17.78
C GLU A 131 -9.70 -10.62 18.05
N ALA A 132 -10.57 -11.55 17.65
CA ALA A 132 -10.36 -12.98 17.82
C ALA A 132 -9.12 -13.48 17.05
N THR A 133 -8.92 -13.00 15.82
CA THR A 133 -7.74 -13.35 15.03
C THR A 133 -6.47 -12.82 15.68
N THR A 134 -6.48 -11.57 16.16
CA THR A 134 -5.35 -10.94 16.84
C THR A 134 -5.00 -11.73 18.11
N ALA A 135 -5.98 -12.06 18.96
CA ALA A 135 -5.78 -12.84 20.16
C ALA A 135 -5.17 -14.21 19.86
N ARG A 136 -5.72 -14.94 18.89
CA ARG A 136 -5.21 -16.26 18.46
C ARG A 136 -3.75 -16.18 17.99
N LEU A 137 -3.42 -15.17 17.20
CA LEU A 137 -2.05 -14.96 16.71
C LEU A 137 -1.06 -14.65 17.84
N LEU A 138 -1.46 -13.82 18.80
CA LEU A 138 -0.63 -13.51 19.97
C LEU A 138 -0.54 -14.69 20.94
N ASP A 139 -1.57 -15.52 21.06
CA ASP A 139 -1.52 -16.75 21.85
C ASP A 139 -0.51 -17.76 21.28
N ALA A 140 -0.39 -17.83 19.96
CA ALA A 140 0.59 -18.68 19.30
C ALA A 140 2.05 -18.25 19.54
N VAL A 141 2.31 -16.99 19.93
CA VAL A 141 3.64 -16.54 20.37
C VAL A 141 4.04 -17.21 21.69
N GLY A 142 3.08 -17.50 22.57
CA GLY A 142 3.31 -18.14 23.84
C GLY A 142 4.19 -17.31 24.79
N PRO A 143 4.98 -17.96 25.67
CA PRO A 143 5.82 -17.28 26.67
C PRO A 143 7.18 -16.82 26.12
N ALA A 144 7.32 -16.66 24.79
CA ALA A 144 8.57 -16.25 24.17
C ALA A 144 9.04 -14.89 24.70
N ALA A 145 10.32 -14.81 25.08
CA ALA A 145 10.93 -13.56 25.54
C ALA A 145 11.25 -12.61 24.37
N GLU A 146 11.38 -13.14 23.16
CA GLU A 146 11.63 -12.43 21.91
C GLU A 146 10.90 -13.12 20.76
N PHE A 147 10.32 -12.34 19.84
CA PHE A 147 9.69 -12.87 18.63
C PHE A 147 9.76 -11.86 17.46
N ASP A 148 9.56 -12.34 16.24
CA ASP A 148 9.37 -11.49 15.06
C ASP A 148 7.92 -11.05 14.98
N LEU A 149 7.67 -9.76 15.21
CA LEU A 149 6.34 -9.15 15.15
C LEU A 149 5.71 -9.28 13.76
N VAL A 150 6.53 -9.17 12.70
CA VAL A 150 6.00 -9.25 11.34
C VAL A 150 5.44 -10.63 11.08
N ALA A 151 6.22 -11.67 11.33
CA ALA A 151 5.81 -13.05 11.10
C ALA A 151 4.66 -13.48 12.03
N ALA A 152 4.69 -13.03 13.30
CA ALA A 152 3.72 -13.46 14.31
C ALA A 152 2.36 -12.76 14.18
N LEU A 153 2.34 -11.47 13.80
CA LEU A 153 1.11 -10.67 13.84
C LEU A 153 0.90 -9.82 12.60
N ALA A 154 1.86 -8.93 12.25
CA ALA A 154 1.61 -7.89 11.26
C ALA A 154 1.31 -8.44 9.87
N PHE A 155 1.94 -9.56 9.49
CA PHE A 155 1.74 -10.22 8.21
C PHE A 155 0.49 -11.14 8.19
N PRO A 156 0.23 -12.03 9.19
CA PRO A 156 -0.95 -12.90 9.16
C PRO A 156 -2.28 -12.19 9.41
N LEU A 157 -2.34 -11.17 10.25
CA LEU A 157 -3.60 -10.55 10.62
C LEU A 157 -4.36 -9.98 9.41
N PRO A 158 -3.84 -8.99 8.66
CA PRO A 158 -4.59 -8.39 7.57
C PRO A 158 -4.84 -9.36 6.40
N ALA A 159 -3.95 -10.33 6.18
CA ALA A 159 -4.18 -11.37 5.17
C ALA A 159 -5.39 -12.25 5.52
N ASN A 160 -5.49 -12.68 6.79
CA ASN A 160 -6.63 -13.49 7.23
C ASN A 160 -7.94 -12.71 7.08
N ILE A 161 -7.95 -11.42 7.41
CA ILE A 161 -9.15 -10.58 7.30
C ILE A 161 -9.56 -10.38 5.83
N VAL A 162 -8.64 -9.97 4.96
CA VAL A 162 -9.00 -9.71 3.55
C VAL A 162 -9.38 -10.98 2.80
N PHE A 163 -8.71 -12.11 3.05
CA PHE A 163 -9.06 -13.37 2.39
C PHE A 163 -10.39 -13.93 2.88
N SER A 164 -10.68 -13.81 4.18
CA SER A 164 -12.00 -14.13 4.73
C SER A 164 -13.10 -13.27 4.08
N LEU A 165 -12.88 -11.95 3.99
CA LEU A 165 -13.82 -11.02 3.33
C LEU A 165 -14.08 -11.40 1.87
N MET A 166 -13.07 -11.94 1.17
CA MET A 166 -13.19 -12.42 -0.21
C MET A 166 -13.87 -13.80 -0.33
N GLY A 167 -14.09 -14.50 0.79
CA GLY A 167 -14.65 -15.86 0.81
C GLY A 167 -13.65 -16.94 0.41
N VAL A 168 -12.34 -16.68 0.57
CA VAL A 168 -11.27 -17.67 0.36
C VAL A 168 -11.31 -18.69 1.51
N PRO A 169 -11.18 -20.00 1.24
CA PRO A 169 -11.02 -21.00 2.29
C PRO A 169 -9.72 -20.81 3.10
N GLU A 170 -9.78 -20.96 4.43
CA GLU A 170 -8.62 -20.69 5.31
C GLU A 170 -7.38 -21.56 4.96
N ARG A 171 -7.59 -22.79 4.49
CA ARG A 171 -6.50 -23.68 4.05
C ARG A 171 -5.64 -23.10 2.92
N ASP A 172 -6.17 -22.13 2.15
CA ASP A 172 -5.51 -21.56 0.98
C ASP A 172 -4.78 -20.22 1.31
N TYR A 173 -4.96 -19.67 2.51
CA TYR A 173 -4.40 -18.38 2.91
C TYR A 173 -2.87 -18.31 2.75
N ALA A 174 -2.16 -19.35 3.17
CA ALA A 174 -0.70 -19.37 3.08
C ALA A 174 -0.20 -19.28 1.63
N GLN A 175 -0.86 -19.97 0.72
CA GLN A 175 -0.52 -19.97 -0.70
C GLN A 175 -0.81 -18.60 -1.35
N LEU A 176 -1.97 -18.01 -1.06
CA LEU A 176 -2.34 -16.72 -1.62
C LEU A 176 -1.41 -15.61 -1.13
N LYS A 177 -0.98 -15.70 0.13
CA LYS A 177 0.01 -14.80 0.70
C LYS A 177 1.33 -14.82 -0.05
N GLN A 178 1.83 -16.02 -0.36
CA GLN A 178 3.07 -16.16 -1.13
C GLN A 178 2.95 -15.53 -2.52
N TRP A 179 1.84 -15.78 -3.21
CA TRP A 179 1.61 -15.25 -4.56
C TRP A 179 1.42 -13.73 -4.60
N SER A 180 0.83 -13.15 -3.57
CA SER A 180 0.53 -11.71 -3.56
C SER A 180 1.78 -10.83 -3.59
N GLY A 181 2.88 -11.26 -2.94
CA GLY A 181 4.14 -10.53 -2.92
C GLY A 181 4.78 -10.35 -4.31
N TYR A 182 4.53 -11.25 -5.25
CA TYR A 182 5.02 -11.16 -6.62
C TYR A 182 4.56 -9.89 -7.34
N ARG A 183 3.34 -9.42 -7.02
CA ARG A 183 2.80 -8.21 -7.64
C ARG A 183 3.60 -6.95 -7.25
N ALA A 184 4.01 -6.83 -5.99
CA ALA A 184 4.85 -5.72 -5.54
C ALA A 184 6.19 -5.70 -6.27
N ALA A 185 6.83 -6.86 -6.38
CA ALA A 185 8.12 -6.99 -7.03
C ALA A 185 8.08 -6.57 -8.51
N LEU A 186 7.07 -7.02 -9.27
CA LEU A 186 6.97 -6.71 -10.70
C LEU A 186 6.51 -5.29 -10.99
N GLY A 187 5.53 -4.78 -10.23
CA GLY A 187 4.89 -3.48 -10.51
C GLY A 187 5.68 -2.28 -9.99
N TRP A 188 6.41 -2.46 -8.88
CA TRP A 188 7.03 -1.35 -8.15
C TRP A 188 8.49 -1.60 -7.76
N GLY A 189 9.04 -2.78 -8.10
CA GLY A 189 10.44 -3.15 -7.90
C GLY A 189 11.24 -3.16 -9.20
N ARG A 190 12.47 -3.71 -9.08
CA ARG A 190 13.40 -3.92 -10.20
C ARG A 190 13.92 -5.37 -10.15
N PRO A 191 13.04 -6.38 -10.35
CA PRO A 191 13.45 -7.77 -10.31
C PRO A 191 14.39 -8.10 -11.47
N ALA A 192 15.39 -8.96 -11.21
CA ALA A 192 16.28 -9.42 -12.27
C ALA A 192 15.50 -10.22 -13.34
N PRO A 193 15.96 -10.27 -14.59
CA PRO A 193 15.25 -10.96 -15.68
C PRO A 193 14.80 -12.39 -15.37
N ARG A 194 15.65 -13.18 -14.72
CA ARG A 194 15.31 -14.56 -14.29
C ARG A 194 14.19 -14.60 -13.25
N ASP A 195 14.20 -13.63 -12.32
CA ASP A 195 13.22 -13.58 -11.24
C ASP A 195 11.84 -13.15 -11.77
N GLN A 196 11.80 -12.36 -12.86
CA GLN A 196 10.55 -11.98 -13.53
C GLN A 196 9.78 -13.19 -14.07
N ILE A 197 10.47 -14.27 -14.48
CA ILE A 197 9.83 -15.51 -14.99
C ILE A 197 9.11 -16.23 -13.85
N GLU A 198 9.78 -16.40 -12.71
CA GLU A 198 9.18 -16.99 -11.50
C GLU A 198 7.98 -16.15 -11.02
N ILE A 199 8.15 -14.83 -10.93
CA ILE A 199 7.11 -13.88 -10.55
C ILE A 199 5.91 -14.00 -11.50
N ALA A 200 6.13 -14.02 -12.81
CA ALA A 200 5.07 -14.14 -13.81
C ALA A 200 4.31 -15.46 -13.67
N THR A 201 5.02 -16.57 -13.41
CA THR A 201 4.43 -17.90 -13.19
C THR A 201 3.52 -17.88 -11.95
N GLY A 202 3.98 -17.35 -10.84
CA GLY A 202 3.19 -17.23 -9.62
C GLY A 202 1.97 -16.31 -9.78
N MET A 203 2.12 -15.18 -10.49
CA MET A 203 1.00 -14.28 -10.80
C MET A 203 -0.05 -14.94 -11.70
N ALA A 204 0.37 -15.77 -12.67
CA ALA A 204 -0.54 -16.52 -13.54
C ALA A 204 -1.32 -17.57 -12.74
N ALA A 205 -0.64 -18.33 -11.87
CA ALA A 205 -1.26 -19.30 -10.97
C ALA A 205 -2.27 -18.61 -10.03
N TYR A 206 -1.90 -17.48 -9.45
CA TYR A 206 -2.79 -16.70 -8.58
C TYR A 206 -4.08 -16.26 -9.30
N ARG A 207 -3.97 -15.75 -10.51
CA ARG A 207 -5.15 -15.40 -11.32
C ARG A 207 -6.01 -16.60 -11.67
N GLY A 208 -5.40 -17.76 -11.95
CA GLY A 208 -6.10 -19.03 -12.13
C GLY A 208 -6.97 -19.37 -10.92
N TYR A 209 -6.36 -19.37 -9.74
CA TYR A 209 -7.05 -19.62 -8.48
C TYR A 209 -8.24 -18.68 -8.26
N LEU A 210 -8.08 -17.38 -8.51
CA LEU A 210 -9.16 -16.42 -8.30
C LEU A 210 -10.33 -16.62 -9.29
N ARG A 211 -10.06 -17.07 -10.52
CA ARG A 211 -11.13 -17.44 -11.46
C ARG A 211 -11.88 -18.68 -10.98
N GLU A 212 -11.16 -19.66 -10.44
CA GLU A 212 -11.77 -20.85 -9.84
C GLU A 212 -12.61 -20.50 -8.60
N LEU A 213 -12.12 -19.60 -7.75
CA LEU A 213 -12.89 -19.08 -6.61
C LEU A 213 -14.19 -18.41 -7.07
N VAL A 214 -14.13 -17.55 -8.10
CA VAL A 214 -15.33 -16.89 -8.67
C VAL A 214 -16.32 -17.94 -9.21
N ALA A 215 -15.84 -18.95 -9.91
CA ALA A 215 -16.68 -20.04 -10.44
C ALA A 215 -17.33 -20.87 -9.31
N ALA A 216 -16.57 -21.22 -8.27
CA ALA A 216 -17.09 -21.95 -7.11
C ALA A 216 -18.17 -21.15 -6.38
N LYS A 217 -17.93 -19.84 -6.13
CA LYS A 217 -18.91 -18.94 -5.49
C LYS A 217 -20.13 -18.65 -6.35
N ALA A 218 -20.04 -18.76 -7.66
CA ALA A 218 -21.21 -18.68 -8.53
C ALA A 218 -22.18 -19.85 -8.30
N SER A 219 -21.65 -21.05 -8.00
CA SER A 219 -22.44 -22.25 -7.70
C SER A 219 -22.88 -22.31 -6.23
N GLU A 220 -22.01 -21.89 -5.31
CA GLU A 220 -22.23 -21.93 -3.86
C GLU A 220 -21.96 -20.55 -3.23
N PRO A 221 -22.92 -19.61 -3.31
CA PRO A 221 -22.77 -18.28 -2.73
C PRO A 221 -22.63 -18.32 -1.19
N GLY A 222 -21.79 -17.43 -0.63
CA GLY A 222 -21.59 -17.23 0.80
C GLY A 222 -21.88 -15.80 1.23
N ASP A 223 -21.65 -15.49 2.51
CA ASP A 223 -21.65 -14.12 3.03
C ASP A 223 -20.25 -13.50 2.86
N ASP A 224 -19.92 -13.17 1.62
CA ASP A 224 -18.60 -12.66 1.24
C ASP A 224 -18.67 -11.71 0.02
N LEU A 225 -17.60 -10.93 -0.15
CA LEU A 225 -17.49 -9.95 -1.25
C LEU A 225 -17.64 -10.60 -2.63
N THR A 226 -17.08 -11.79 -2.85
CA THR A 226 -17.15 -12.48 -4.15
C THR A 226 -18.60 -12.78 -4.50
N SER A 227 -19.37 -13.27 -3.53
CA SER A 227 -20.80 -13.57 -3.69
C SER A 227 -21.63 -12.30 -3.91
N ASP A 228 -21.31 -11.20 -3.22
CA ASP A 228 -21.95 -9.89 -3.44
C ASP A 228 -21.71 -9.38 -4.88
N LEU A 229 -20.49 -9.46 -5.37
CA LEU A 229 -20.15 -9.02 -6.74
C LEU A 229 -20.82 -9.93 -7.79
N LEU A 230 -20.90 -11.23 -7.53
CA LEU A 230 -21.61 -12.20 -8.39
C LEU A 230 -23.13 -11.96 -8.41
N ALA A 231 -23.72 -11.46 -7.31
CA ALA A 231 -25.13 -11.06 -7.31
C ALA A 231 -25.36 -9.91 -8.31
N ILE A 232 -24.47 -8.92 -8.35
CA ILE A 232 -24.55 -7.81 -9.30
C ILE A 232 -24.36 -8.31 -10.75
N HIS A 233 -23.41 -9.23 -10.98
CA HIS A 233 -23.21 -9.85 -12.29
C HIS A 233 -24.46 -10.60 -12.78
N ARG A 234 -25.16 -11.32 -11.89
CA ARG A 234 -26.41 -12.04 -12.22
C ARG A 234 -27.55 -11.11 -12.61
N GLU A 235 -27.62 -9.94 -11.96
CA GLU A 235 -28.62 -8.91 -12.32
C GLU A 235 -28.33 -8.26 -13.66
N ASP A 236 -27.04 -7.98 -13.94
CA ASP A 236 -26.57 -7.30 -15.16
C ASP A 236 -25.11 -7.72 -15.47
N PRO A 237 -24.92 -8.72 -16.37
CA PRO A 237 -23.59 -9.18 -16.76
C PRO A 237 -22.72 -8.13 -17.45
N GLU A 238 -23.31 -7.11 -18.08
CA GLU A 238 -22.55 -6.04 -18.74
C GLU A 238 -22.07 -4.99 -17.71
N ARG A 239 -22.79 -4.83 -16.62
CA ARG A 239 -22.41 -3.95 -15.52
C ARG A 239 -21.15 -4.39 -14.81
N LEU A 240 -20.95 -5.71 -14.64
CA LEU A 240 -19.79 -6.30 -13.97
C LEU A 240 -19.57 -7.71 -14.49
N THR A 241 -18.50 -7.93 -15.25
CA THR A 241 -18.17 -9.24 -15.82
C THR A 241 -17.43 -10.13 -14.82
N LEU A 242 -17.46 -11.46 -15.03
CA LEU A 242 -16.71 -12.42 -14.20
C LEU A 242 -15.19 -12.13 -14.21
N ALA A 243 -14.66 -11.70 -15.35
CA ALA A 243 -13.24 -11.32 -15.49
C ALA A 243 -12.88 -10.08 -14.65
N GLU A 244 -13.78 -9.10 -14.57
CA GLU A 244 -13.62 -7.93 -13.72
C GLU A 244 -13.74 -8.26 -12.25
N ILE A 245 -14.64 -9.17 -11.85
CA ILE A 245 -14.72 -9.69 -10.48
C ILE A 245 -13.37 -10.31 -10.08
N ALA A 246 -12.82 -11.22 -10.88
CA ALA A 246 -11.51 -11.80 -10.63
C ALA A 246 -10.38 -10.75 -10.55
N SER A 247 -10.44 -9.69 -11.39
CA SER A 247 -9.49 -8.57 -11.35
C SER A 247 -9.63 -7.71 -10.09
N ILE A 248 -10.85 -7.48 -9.62
CA ILE A 248 -11.12 -6.79 -8.35
C ILE A 248 -10.53 -7.61 -7.19
N LEU A 249 -10.81 -8.91 -7.13
CA LEU A 249 -10.27 -9.80 -6.09
C LEU A 249 -8.74 -9.83 -6.11
N PHE A 250 -8.12 -9.93 -7.30
CA PHE A 250 -6.67 -9.88 -7.46
C PHE A 250 -6.07 -8.56 -6.95
N SER A 251 -6.79 -7.45 -7.12
CA SER A 251 -6.34 -6.16 -6.64
C SER A 251 -6.51 -5.99 -5.13
N LEU A 252 -7.65 -6.40 -4.61
CA LEU A 252 -7.99 -6.28 -3.19
C LEU A 252 -7.15 -7.20 -2.32
N SER A 253 -6.90 -8.43 -2.77
CA SER A 253 -6.09 -9.39 -2.04
C SER A 253 -4.70 -8.85 -1.71
N PHE A 254 -4.05 -8.17 -2.66
CA PHE A 254 -2.77 -7.50 -2.44
C PHE A 254 -2.92 -6.21 -1.62
N ALA A 255 -3.83 -5.32 -2.02
CA ALA A 255 -3.99 -4.00 -1.40
C ALA A 255 -4.45 -4.10 0.06
N GLY A 256 -5.23 -5.13 0.40
CA GLY A 256 -5.82 -5.28 1.71
C GLY A 256 -4.86 -5.80 2.78
N HIS A 257 -3.77 -6.49 2.42
CA HIS A 257 -2.87 -7.00 3.47
C HIS A 257 -1.46 -6.41 3.44
N GLU A 258 -0.81 -6.25 2.29
CA GLU A 258 0.57 -5.75 2.24
C GLU A 258 0.72 -4.37 2.86
N THR A 259 -0.22 -3.48 2.61
CA THR A 259 -0.20 -2.10 3.13
C THR A 259 -0.43 -2.06 4.63
N THR A 260 -1.36 -2.85 5.14
CA THR A 260 -1.67 -2.91 6.58
C THR A 260 -0.57 -3.66 7.34
N THR A 261 0.05 -4.70 6.75
CA THR A 261 1.28 -5.32 7.28
C THR A 261 2.37 -4.27 7.52
N GLY A 262 2.64 -3.45 6.49
CA GLY A 262 3.62 -2.36 6.61
C GLY A 262 3.24 -1.33 7.68
N LEU A 263 1.96 -0.97 7.78
CA LEU A 263 1.49 0.00 8.76
C LEU A 263 1.65 -0.51 10.20
N ILE A 264 1.27 -1.76 10.49
CA ILE A 264 1.45 -2.37 11.82
C ILE A 264 2.94 -2.46 12.17
N GLY A 265 3.79 -2.87 11.23
CA GLY A 265 5.24 -2.90 11.44
C GLY A 265 5.82 -1.51 11.71
N ASN A 266 5.42 -0.51 10.93
CA ASN A 266 5.93 0.87 11.06
C ASN A 266 5.48 1.51 12.37
N ILE A 267 4.20 1.41 12.76
CA ILE A 267 3.72 2.01 14.02
C ILE A 267 4.40 1.40 15.23
N VAL A 268 4.49 0.06 15.31
CA VAL A 268 5.14 -0.58 16.46
C VAL A 268 6.62 -0.18 16.50
N ARG A 269 7.32 -0.19 15.37
CA ARG A 269 8.71 0.29 15.30
C ARG A 269 8.84 1.72 15.82
N ARG A 270 8.03 2.66 15.32
CA ARG A 270 8.11 4.09 15.69
C ARG A 270 7.77 4.35 17.15
N LEU A 271 6.84 3.60 17.70
CA LEU A 271 6.53 3.67 19.14
C LEU A 271 7.68 3.10 19.99
N LEU A 272 8.32 2.01 19.56
CA LEU A 272 9.39 1.37 20.32
C LEU A 272 10.77 2.02 20.14
N GLU A 273 10.97 2.92 19.17
CA GLU A 273 12.20 3.73 19.03
C GLU A 273 12.39 4.68 20.21
N ALA A 274 11.33 5.00 20.97
CA ALA A 274 11.37 5.77 22.20
C ALA A 274 10.47 5.07 23.25
N PRO A 275 11.06 4.40 24.25
CA PRO A 275 10.31 3.56 25.21
C PRO A 275 9.16 4.28 25.91
N GLU A 276 9.29 5.58 26.13
CA GLU A 276 8.26 6.44 26.72
C GLU A 276 6.99 6.52 25.85
N ARG A 277 7.10 6.42 24.53
CA ARG A 277 5.95 6.40 23.61
C ARG A 277 5.13 5.13 23.80
N TRP A 278 5.81 3.98 23.86
CA TRP A 278 5.13 2.70 24.10
C TRP A 278 4.46 2.68 25.46
N SER A 279 5.16 3.14 26.49
CA SER A 279 4.61 3.24 27.85
C SER A 279 3.38 4.15 27.91
N ALA A 280 3.38 5.26 27.17
CA ALA A 280 2.22 6.15 27.06
C ALA A 280 1.03 5.47 26.41
N ILE A 281 1.24 4.71 25.32
CA ILE A 281 0.19 3.92 24.65
C ILE A 281 -0.36 2.84 25.58
N ALA A 282 0.50 2.12 26.31
CA ALA A 282 0.07 1.08 27.25
C ALA A 282 -0.73 1.66 28.43
N ALA A 283 -0.36 2.84 28.92
CA ALA A 283 -1.07 3.53 29.99
C ALA A 283 -2.38 4.20 29.52
N ASN A 284 -2.44 4.64 28.26
CA ASN A 284 -3.60 5.32 27.69
C ASN A 284 -3.86 4.85 26.25
N PRO A 285 -4.60 3.76 26.07
CA PRO A 285 -4.99 3.26 24.74
C PRO A 285 -5.77 4.27 23.87
N GLY A 286 -6.36 5.30 24.46
CA GLY A 286 -7.03 6.39 23.75
C GLY A 286 -6.10 7.19 22.81
N LEU A 287 -4.78 7.04 22.95
CA LEU A 287 -3.79 7.65 22.04
C LEU A 287 -3.58 6.84 20.75
N ILE A 288 -4.03 5.58 20.69
CA ILE A 288 -3.78 4.69 19.55
C ILE A 288 -4.31 5.26 18.23
N PRO A 289 -5.54 5.78 18.14
CA PRO A 289 -6.03 6.36 16.89
C PRO A 289 -5.14 7.49 16.36
N SER A 290 -4.71 8.40 17.21
CA SER A 290 -3.79 9.49 16.84
C SER A 290 -2.41 8.97 16.44
N ALA A 291 -1.87 7.97 17.13
CA ALA A 291 -0.61 7.34 16.80
C ALA A 291 -0.64 6.65 15.41
N VAL A 292 -1.78 6.05 15.02
CA VAL A 292 -1.97 5.47 13.67
C VAL A 292 -1.93 6.59 12.61
N GLU A 293 -2.66 7.68 12.81
CA GLU A 293 -2.67 8.80 11.86
C GLU A 293 -1.27 9.47 11.77
N GLU A 294 -0.58 9.63 12.90
CA GLU A 294 0.79 10.18 12.92
C GLU A 294 1.78 9.24 12.22
N THR A 295 1.60 7.92 12.35
CA THR A 295 2.44 6.96 11.61
C THR A 295 2.19 7.07 10.10
N LEU A 296 0.94 7.20 9.67
CA LEU A 296 0.58 7.40 8.27
C LEU A 296 1.16 8.71 7.71
N ARG A 297 1.24 9.75 8.52
CA ARG A 297 1.91 11.00 8.16
C ARG A 297 3.44 10.82 8.08
N TYR A 298 4.03 10.26 9.13
CA TYR A 298 5.47 10.30 9.38
C TYR A 298 6.24 9.22 8.64
N ASP A 299 5.69 8.00 8.55
CA ASP A 299 6.31 6.83 7.93
C ASP A 299 5.24 5.91 7.30
N PRO A 300 4.54 6.40 6.26
CA PRO A 300 3.45 5.66 5.65
C PRO A 300 3.90 4.34 5.05
N SER A 301 3.03 3.34 5.12
CA SER A 301 3.25 2.05 4.43
C SER A 301 3.17 2.16 2.91
N VAL A 302 2.58 3.24 2.39
CA VAL A 302 2.60 3.58 0.96
C VAL A 302 3.31 4.93 0.78
N PRO A 303 4.66 4.95 0.70
CA PRO A 303 5.43 6.19 0.61
C PRO A 303 5.33 6.88 -0.74
N VAL A 304 4.97 6.17 -1.81
CA VAL A 304 4.98 6.68 -3.18
C VAL A 304 3.78 6.17 -3.96
N TRP A 305 3.19 7.07 -4.77
CA TRP A 305 2.21 6.70 -5.77
C TRP A 305 2.53 7.33 -7.13
N ARG A 306 1.78 7.00 -8.20
CA ARG A 306 2.12 7.42 -9.56
C ARG A 306 0.91 7.93 -10.33
N ARG A 307 1.15 8.92 -11.22
CA ARG A 307 0.18 9.46 -12.18
C ARG A 307 0.87 9.77 -13.51
N VAL A 308 0.08 10.06 -14.53
CA VAL A 308 0.55 10.57 -15.83
C VAL A 308 -0.32 11.73 -16.25
N THR A 309 0.31 12.78 -16.80
CA THR A 309 -0.42 13.95 -17.29
C THR A 309 -1.18 13.64 -18.58
N THR A 310 -2.43 14.09 -18.68
CA THR A 310 -3.28 13.96 -19.86
C THR A 310 -3.20 15.16 -20.80
N ARG A 311 -2.70 16.28 -20.25
CA ARG A 311 -2.50 17.57 -20.93
C ARG A 311 -1.27 18.26 -20.38
N PRO A 312 -0.75 19.33 -21.01
CA PRO A 312 0.30 20.15 -20.41
C PRO A 312 -0.20 20.77 -19.10
N VAL A 313 0.65 20.75 -18.06
CA VAL A 313 0.37 21.28 -16.72
C VAL A 313 1.56 22.02 -16.16
N THR A 314 1.35 22.83 -15.11
CA THR A 314 2.43 23.48 -14.37
C THR A 314 2.32 23.12 -12.88
N LEU A 315 3.43 22.61 -12.31
CA LEU A 315 3.56 22.27 -10.89
C LEU A 315 4.79 23.01 -10.32
N SER A 316 4.60 23.77 -9.27
CA SER A 316 5.66 24.61 -8.66
C SER A 316 6.51 25.37 -9.69
N GLY A 317 5.87 25.96 -10.71
CA GLY A 317 6.54 26.71 -11.77
C GLY A 317 7.20 25.87 -12.87
N VAL A 318 7.23 24.55 -12.76
CA VAL A 318 7.78 23.63 -13.79
C VAL A 318 6.66 23.25 -14.75
N SER A 319 6.83 23.56 -16.04
CA SER A 319 5.89 23.16 -17.10
C SER A 319 6.17 21.72 -17.54
N LEU A 320 5.17 20.86 -17.42
CA LEU A 320 5.24 19.44 -17.76
C LEU A 320 4.40 19.15 -19.00
N PRO A 321 4.90 18.38 -19.99
CA PRO A 321 4.15 18.03 -21.20
C PRO A 321 3.06 16.99 -20.90
N THR A 322 2.17 16.78 -21.85
CA THR A 322 1.30 15.60 -21.90
C THR A 322 2.14 14.32 -21.88
N GLY A 323 1.69 13.31 -21.13
CA GLY A 323 2.40 12.03 -20.98
C GLY A 323 3.56 12.06 -19.96
N ALA A 324 3.75 13.17 -19.24
CA ALA A 324 4.72 13.24 -18.14
C ALA A 324 4.33 12.28 -17.02
N ARG A 325 5.23 11.36 -16.68
CA ARG A 325 5.03 10.41 -15.59
C ARG A 325 5.43 11.06 -14.27
N LEU A 326 4.54 11.02 -13.29
CA LEU A 326 4.70 11.66 -12.01
C LEU A 326 4.92 10.64 -10.90
N PHE A 327 5.98 10.84 -10.11
CA PHE A 327 6.29 10.13 -8.88
C PHE A 327 5.83 11.02 -7.72
N LEU A 328 4.69 10.67 -7.12
CA LEU A 328 4.11 11.39 -5.99
C LEU A 328 4.74 10.85 -4.71
N TRP A 329 5.67 11.57 -4.12
CA TRP A 329 6.35 11.13 -2.91
C TRP A 329 5.51 11.49 -1.68
N LEU A 330 4.50 10.64 -1.37
CA LEU A 330 3.52 10.85 -0.29
C LEU A 330 4.20 10.98 1.08
N ALA A 331 5.28 10.21 1.32
CA ALA A 331 6.06 10.32 2.55
C ALA A 331 6.77 11.67 2.65
N ALA A 332 7.21 12.27 1.52
CA ALA A 332 7.77 13.62 1.51
C ALA A 332 6.70 14.67 1.82
N ALA A 333 5.48 14.51 1.31
CA ALA A 333 4.35 15.38 1.65
C ALA A 333 4.06 15.37 3.15
N GLY A 334 4.14 14.21 3.81
CA GLY A 334 4.00 14.10 5.27
C GLY A 334 5.11 14.76 6.07
N ARG A 335 6.23 15.13 5.43
CA ARG A 335 7.37 15.84 6.00
C ARG A 335 7.51 17.26 5.44
N ASP A 336 6.46 17.83 4.88
CA ASP A 336 6.46 19.19 4.34
C ASP A 336 6.19 20.21 5.45
N ALA A 337 7.15 21.12 5.67
CA ALA A 337 7.04 22.16 6.69
C ALA A 337 5.98 23.23 6.35
N ASP A 338 5.58 23.35 5.09
CA ASP A 338 4.49 24.23 4.67
C ASP A 338 3.11 23.62 5.03
N ALA A 339 3.06 22.32 5.32
CA ALA A 339 1.83 21.59 5.65
C ALA A 339 1.73 21.17 7.14
N PHE A 340 2.87 20.90 7.78
CA PHE A 340 2.94 20.36 9.14
C PHE A 340 4.01 21.06 9.96
N ASP A 341 3.65 21.50 11.17
CA ASP A 341 4.63 22.02 12.15
C ASP A 341 5.57 20.91 12.61
N GLN A 342 6.87 21.21 12.77
CA GLN A 342 7.90 20.24 13.17
C GLN A 342 7.73 18.88 12.44
N PRO A 343 7.76 18.86 11.10
CA PRO A 343 7.34 17.70 10.30
C PRO A 343 8.21 16.46 10.53
N ASP A 344 9.45 16.64 10.98
CA ASP A 344 10.40 15.59 11.27
C ASP A 344 10.33 15.02 12.70
N THR A 345 9.38 15.50 13.51
CA THR A 345 9.07 14.97 14.83
C THR A 345 7.91 13.99 14.75
N PHE A 346 8.08 12.76 15.29
CA PHE A 346 7.00 11.81 15.50
C PHE A 346 6.30 12.13 16.83
N ASP A 347 5.08 12.64 16.75
CA ASP A 347 4.30 13.09 17.90
C ASP A 347 2.90 12.48 17.90
N VAL A 348 2.65 11.53 18.82
CA VAL A 348 1.35 10.88 18.99
C VAL A 348 0.23 11.81 19.46
N GLY A 349 0.59 13.00 19.98
CA GLY A 349 -0.32 14.04 20.39
C GLY A 349 -0.52 15.15 19.35
N ARG A 350 0.02 14.99 18.13
CA ARG A 350 -0.06 15.99 17.07
C ARG A 350 -1.49 16.42 16.80
N PRO A 351 -1.81 17.72 16.76
CA PRO A 351 -3.09 18.19 16.27
C PRO A 351 -3.23 17.91 14.76
N ASP A 352 -4.41 17.42 14.34
CA ASP A 352 -4.77 17.15 12.94
C ASP A 352 -3.78 16.23 12.16
N PRO A 353 -3.32 15.10 12.71
CA PRO A 353 -2.40 14.21 12.01
C PRO A 353 -3.05 13.59 10.76
N GLY A 354 -4.38 13.51 10.69
CA GLY A 354 -5.15 12.92 9.60
C GLY A 354 -5.15 13.71 8.27
N ARG A 355 -4.50 14.90 8.22
CA ARG A 355 -4.33 15.65 6.96
C ARG A 355 -3.34 15.01 5.99
N HIS A 356 -2.64 13.94 6.37
CA HIS A 356 -1.69 13.23 5.52
C HIS A 356 -2.29 12.71 4.21
N LEU A 357 -1.43 12.48 3.21
CA LEU A 357 -1.82 11.97 1.89
C LEU A 357 -1.57 10.45 1.72
N ALA A 358 -1.29 9.70 2.79
CA ALA A 358 -0.93 8.28 2.72
C ALA A 358 -2.02 7.38 2.13
N PHE A 359 -3.30 7.76 2.25
CA PHE A 359 -4.43 7.10 1.60
C PHE A 359 -4.83 7.71 0.26
N GLY A 360 -4.00 8.60 -0.30
CA GLY A 360 -4.38 9.41 -1.44
C GLY A 360 -5.43 10.47 -1.09
N LYS A 361 -6.03 11.07 -2.11
CA LYS A 361 -7.12 12.05 -2.01
C LYS A 361 -8.01 12.03 -3.26
N GLY A 362 -9.22 12.60 -3.19
CA GLY A 362 -10.14 12.70 -4.32
C GLY A 362 -10.68 11.35 -4.79
N LEU A 363 -10.81 11.20 -6.12
CA LEU A 363 -11.45 10.05 -6.77
C LEU A 363 -10.92 8.70 -6.33
N HIS A 364 -9.61 8.57 -6.18
CA HIS A 364 -8.92 7.34 -5.79
C HIS A 364 -8.58 7.24 -4.30
N TYR A 365 -9.24 8.02 -3.43
CA TYR A 365 -9.05 7.87 -1.98
C TYR A 365 -9.20 6.40 -1.58
N CYS A 366 -8.32 5.89 -0.71
CA CYS A 366 -8.23 4.48 -0.37
C CYS A 366 -9.58 3.91 0.11
N LEU A 367 -10.04 2.86 -0.56
CA LEU A 367 -11.31 2.19 -0.23
C LEU A 367 -11.25 1.51 1.14
N GLY A 368 -10.10 0.92 1.47
CA GLY A 368 -9.86 0.19 2.71
C GLY A 368 -9.33 1.04 3.87
N ALA A 369 -9.30 2.37 3.77
CA ALA A 369 -8.67 3.24 4.77
C ALA A 369 -9.18 2.97 6.19
N ASN A 370 -10.50 2.86 6.37
CA ASN A 370 -11.11 2.60 7.67
C ASN A 370 -10.78 1.20 8.21
N LEU A 371 -10.77 0.19 7.33
CA LEU A 371 -10.43 -1.19 7.73
C LEU A 371 -8.96 -1.28 8.15
N GLY A 372 -8.02 -0.77 7.34
CA GLY A 372 -6.59 -0.82 7.67
C GLY A 372 -6.24 -0.05 8.95
N LYS A 373 -6.90 1.10 9.20
CA LYS A 373 -6.76 1.81 10.48
C LYS A 373 -7.30 1.00 11.66
N LEU A 374 -8.49 0.40 11.51
CA LEU A 374 -9.12 -0.40 12.54
C LEU A 374 -8.28 -1.64 12.89
N GLU A 375 -7.81 -2.39 11.91
CA GLU A 375 -6.94 -3.55 12.13
C GLU A 375 -5.66 -3.15 12.87
N THR A 376 -5.05 -2.03 12.47
CA THR A 376 -3.84 -1.52 13.13
C THR A 376 -4.11 -1.09 14.56
N GLN A 377 -5.23 -0.42 14.82
CA GLN A 377 -5.63 0.00 16.17
C GLN A 377 -5.84 -1.20 17.10
N ILE A 378 -6.56 -2.22 16.64
CA ILE A 378 -6.82 -3.45 17.41
C ILE A 378 -5.52 -4.20 17.67
N ALA A 379 -4.64 -4.32 16.66
CA ALA A 379 -3.35 -4.99 16.81
C ALA A 379 -2.45 -4.29 17.86
N VAL A 380 -2.36 -2.95 17.79
CA VAL A 380 -1.56 -2.17 18.76
C VAL A 380 -2.16 -2.22 20.15
N ALA A 381 -3.48 -2.14 20.29
CA ALA A 381 -4.17 -2.26 21.59
C ALA A 381 -3.89 -3.61 22.25
N ALA A 382 -4.06 -4.71 21.50
CA ALA A 382 -3.81 -6.05 22.03
C ALA A 382 -2.33 -6.28 22.38
N LEU A 383 -1.39 -5.74 21.60
CA LEU A 383 0.04 -5.78 21.93
C LEU A 383 0.36 -4.99 23.21
N ALA A 384 -0.22 -3.79 23.36
CA ALA A 384 0.04 -2.93 24.51
C ALA A 384 -0.54 -3.51 25.81
N ASP A 385 -1.71 -4.11 25.76
CA ASP A 385 -2.35 -4.82 26.86
C ASP A 385 -1.51 -6.03 27.30
N ARG A 386 -1.11 -6.87 26.32
CA ARG A 386 -0.39 -8.12 26.61
C ARG A 386 1.08 -7.90 26.96
N TYR A 387 1.74 -6.91 26.35
CA TYR A 387 3.17 -6.62 26.49
C TYR A 387 3.43 -5.14 26.79
N PRO A 388 3.03 -4.64 27.98
CA PRO A 388 3.15 -3.21 28.32
C PRO A 388 4.61 -2.72 28.39
N ARG A 389 5.58 -3.64 28.46
CA ARG A 389 7.03 -3.36 28.44
C ARG A 389 7.72 -3.84 27.18
N LEU A 390 6.97 -3.95 26.04
CA LEU A 390 7.54 -4.33 24.75
C LEU A 390 8.68 -3.39 24.38
N GLY A 391 9.75 -3.93 23.83
CA GLY A 391 10.90 -3.18 23.35
C GLY A 391 11.49 -3.78 22.07
N LEU A 392 12.28 -3.00 21.34
CA LEU A 392 13.03 -3.53 20.20
C LEU A 392 14.14 -4.47 20.67
N ALA A 393 14.35 -5.59 19.96
CA ALA A 393 15.52 -6.42 20.18
C ALA A 393 16.80 -5.66 19.79
N PRO A 394 17.87 -5.72 20.63
CA PRO A 394 19.07 -4.95 20.38
C PRO A 394 19.85 -5.48 19.17
N GLY A 395 20.56 -4.59 18.50
CA GLY A 395 21.50 -4.95 17.43
C GLY A 395 20.87 -5.42 16.12
N GLN A 396 19.52 -5.39 15.98
CA GLN A 396 18.88 -5.75 14.72
C GLN A 396 19.12 -4.69 13.66
N ARG A 397 19.33 -5.14 12.42
CA ARG A 397 19.34 -4.29 11.24
C ARG A 397 18.03 -4.51 10.49
N LEU A 398 17.30 -3.44 10.25
CA LEU A 398 16.02 -3.51 9.54
C LEU A 398 16.26 -3.58 8.03
N ALA A 399 15.59 -4.53 7.39
CA ALA A 399 15.46 -4.60 5.94
C ALA A 399 14.01 -4.28 5.56
N PHE A 400 13.86 -3.52 4.47
CA PHE A 400 12.56 -3.16 3.90
C PHE A 400 12.36 -3.84 2.54
N HIS A 401 11.11 -3.93 2.09
CA HIS A 401 10.81 -4.55 0.80
C HIS A 401 11.44 -3.75 -0.36
N PRO A 402 12.09 -4.42 -1.34
CA PRO A 402 12.83 -3.75 -2.42
C PRO A 402 11.89 -3.22 -3.52
N ASN A 403 11.00 -2.32 -3.16
CA ASN A 403 10.08 -1.64 -4.08
C ASN A 403 9.79 -0.21 -3.59
N ILE A 404 9.32 0.65 -4.50
CA ILE A 404 9.12 2.07 -4.21
C ILE A 404 7.80 2.39 -3.48
N SER A 405 6.82 1.50 -3.52
CA SER A 405 5.45 1.86 -3.11
C SER A 405 4.95 1.20 -1.84
N PHE A 406 5.64 0.16 -1.35
CA PHE A 406 5.23 -0.55 -0.14
C PHE A 406 6.39 -0.63 0.83
N ARG A 407 6.25 0.04 1.98
CA ARG A 407 7.28 0.17 3.01
C ARG A 407 6.80 -0.38 4.33
N GLY A 408 7.51 -1.38 4.80
CA GLY A 408 7.40 -1.97 6.13
C GLY A 408 8.65 -2.81 6.40
N PRO A 409 9.03 -3.04 7.65
CA PRO A 409 10.12 -3.94 7.97
C PRO A 409 9.76 -5.37 7.53
N GLN A 410 10.71 -6.08 6.92
CA GLN A 410 10.53 -7.50 6.58
C GLN A 410 10.56 -8.39 7.83
N VAL A 411 11.36 -8.00 8.81
CA VAL A 411 11.49 -8.62 10.12
C VAL A 411 11.55 -7.51 11.16
N LEU A 412 10.81 -7.64 12.25
CA LEU A 412 10.87 -6.73 13.39
C LEU A 412 10.91 -7.55 14.68
N ARG A 413 12.12 -7.78 15.19
CA ARG A 413 12.30 -8.49 16.44
C ARG A 413 11.98 -7.60 17.64
N VAL A 414 11.10 -8.09 18.49
CA VAL A 414 10.66 -7.41 19.71
C VAL A 414 10.87 -8.29 20.93
N ARG A 415 11.13 -7.66 22.09
CA ARG A 415 11.29 -8.33 23.38
C ARG A 415 10.14 -7.97 24.28
N THR A 416 9.62 -8.97 25.01
CA THR A 416 8.47 -8.83 25.91
C THR A 416 8.82 -8.34 27.32
N ARG A 417 10.13 -8.19 27.62
CA ARG A 417 10.66 -7.79 28.95
C ARG A 417 11.75 -6.75 28.85
#